data_de974f5274ae7a25b89f36989b819630
#
_entry.id   de974f5274ae7a25b89f36989b819630
#
_cell.length_a   1.000
_cell.length_b   1.000
_cell.length_c   1.000
_cell.angle_alpha   90.00
_cell.angle_beta   90.00
_cell.angle_gamma   90.00
#
_symmetry.space_group_name_H-M   'P 1'
#
loop_
_entity.id
_entity.type
_entity.pdbx_description
1 polymer ?
#
loop_
_entity_poly.entity_id
_entity_poly.type
_entity_poly.pdbx_seq_one_letter_code
_entity_poly.pdbx_strand_id
1 'polypeptide(L)'
;MRDLSGLLQQGLCVRCIGRVFATVETGLTNYERGRMLLFSLKVIMENPVTEIEEKSCPVCNGIFTEFNKYLDIVNSETTGYDYNTILIGSRFPAHIIQRELEIQKENGSMGESIKKEFNREFGKFFSSVTGKEADFESPDMNILIDTEYDSVEIHSKSVYVEGTYQKLRRDLPQTRWAHDADAQESVESIIGEPIKKLTASRNYYLHAAGREDVDVRMLGNGREFVIEAYSPSVRHFELEVLQNMINEQNLGVIVSDLRFTDASEVKRVKTEMHFKTYRVVVQSEMDVDVSKIEYAKKYLSGRVIYQRTPQRVMRRRADLVRERKILNVEILEISGNKATLEITAESGTYIKELINGDMGRTDPSMSSVYGSDVVVSELDVVKIHRSEK
;
A
#
# COMPACT_ATOMS: atom_id res chain seq x y z
N MET A 1 -25.65 -14.12 40.55
CA MET A 1 -24.40 -14.73 41.09
C MET A 1 -23.91 -15.71 40.04
N ARG A 2 -22.62 -15.70 39.67
CA ARG A 2 -22.09 -16.65 38.69
C ARG A 2 -22.12 -18.05 39.28
N ASP A 3 -22.71 -19.02 38.55
CA ASP A 3 -22.91 -20.38 39.04
C ASP A 3 -21.73 -21.29 38.63
N LEU A 4 -20.74 -21.41 39.52
CA LEU A 4 -19.58 -22.26 39.30
C LEU A 4 -19.93 -23.75 39.19
N SER A 5 -20.95 -24.23 39.96
CA SER A 5 -21.41 -25.61 39.93
C SER A 5 -22.09 -25.90 38.58
N GLY A 6 -22.91 -24.99 38.08
CA GLY A 6 -23.55 -25.09 36.77
C GLY A 6 -22.55 -25.15 35.62
N LEU A 7 -21.44 -24.39 35.69
CA LEU A 7 -20.37 -24.44 34.68
C LEU A 7 -19.68 -25.82 34.62
N LEU A 8 -19.48 -26.47 35.77
CA LEU A 8 -18.95 -27.83 35.81
C LEU A 8 -19.93 -28.84 35.22
N GLN A 9 -21.24 -28.71 35.55
CA GLN A 9 -22.29 -29.58 34.99
C GLN A 9 -22.40 -29.43 33.47
N GLN A 10 -22.07 -28.28 32.91
CA GLN A 10 -22.00 -28.04 31.47
C GLN A 10 -20.76 -28.67 30.82
N GLY A 11 -19.89 -29.35 31.56
CA GLY A 11 -18.70 -30.05 31.06
C GLY A 11 -17.52 -29.15 30.74
N LEU A 12 -17.44 -27.93 31.31
CA LEU A 12 -16.33 -27.00 31.06
C LEU A 12 -15.07 -27.44 31.79
N CYS A 13 -13.94 -27.41 31.09
CA CYS A 13 -12.61 -27.62 31.69
C CYS A 13 -12.20 -26.43 32.57
N VAL A 14 -11.14 -26.66 33.36
CA VAL A 14 -10.55 -25.67 34.27
C VAL A 14 -10.28 -24.34 33.59
N ARG A 15 -9.65 -24.34 32.43
CA ARG A 15 -9.32 -23.14 31.67
C ARG A 15 -10.57 -22.39 31.22
N CYS A 16 -11.56 -23.08 30.69
CA CYS A 16 -12.80 -22.45 30.20
C CYS A 16 -13.62 -21.86 31.36
N ILE A 17 -13.65 -22.52 32.53
CA ILE A 17 -14.23 -21.93 33.75
C ILE A 17 -13.50 -20.62 34.10
N GLY A 18 -12.18 -20.64 34.21
CA GLY A 18 -11.40 -19.45 34.52
C GLY A 18 -11.61 -18.33 33.51
N ARG A 19 -11.81 -18.66 32.21
CA ARG A 19 -12.10 -17.68 31.16
C ARG A 19 -13.43 -16.94 31.35
N VAL A 20 -14.47 -17.62 31.85
CA VAL A 20 -15.74 -16.97 32.22
C VAL A 20 -15.55 -15.92 33.32
N PHE A 21 -14.53 -16.08 34.13
CA PHE A 21 -14.20 -15.16 35.22
C PHE A 21 -12.98 -14.25 34.91
N ALA A 22 -12.59 -14.11 33.65
CA ALA A 22 -11.37 -13.40 33.24
C ALA A 22 -11.29 -11.94 33.72
N THR A 23 -12.41 -11.29 33.99
CA THR A 23 -12.48 -9.91 34.53
C THR A 23 -12.30 -9.83 36.06
N VAL A 24 -12.21 -10.97 36.74
CA VAL A 24 -12.01 -11.04 38.20
C VAL A 24 -10.53 -11.25 38.44
N GLU A 25 -9.88 -10.34 39.16
CA GLU A 25 -8.45 -10.30 39.44
C GLU A 25 -7.56 -10.21 38.20
N THR A 26 -6.53 -9.43 38.29
CA THR A 26 -5.49 -9.26 37.26
C THR A 26 -4.26 -10.09 37.62
N GLY A 27 -3.42 -10.41 36.63
CA GLY A 27 -2.16 -11.12 36.83
C GLY A 27 -2.24 -12.66 36.85
N LEU A 28 -3.44 -13.23 36.75
CA LEU A 28 -3.64 -14.68 36.64
C LEU A 28 -3.97 -15.09 35.20
N THR A 29 -3.43 -16.22 34.76
CA THR A 29 -3.91 -16.89 33.55
C THR A 29 -5.31 -17.46 33.79
N ASN A 30 -6.08 -17.72 32.73
CA ASN A 30 -7.39 -18.33 32.90
C ASN A 30 -7.30 -19.74 33.49
N TYR A 31 -6.24 -20.48 33.19
CA TYR A 31 -6.00 -21.79 33.81
C TYR A 31 -5.78 -21.68 35.35
N GLU A 32 -4.92 -20.76 35.77
CA GLU A 32 -4.68 -20.51 37.21
C GLU A 32 -5.95 -20.05 37.93
N ARG A 33 -6.67 -19.11 37.34
CA ARG A 33 -7.95 -18.66 37.88
C ARG A 33 -8.97 -19.77 38.02
N GLY A 34 -9.11 -20.63 37.01
CA GLY A 34 -9.97 -21.82 37.07
C GLY A 34 -9.54 -22.78 38.16
N ARG A 35 -8.24 -23.05 38.30
CA ARG A 35 -7.70 -23.87 39.38
C ARG A 35 -8.06 -23.34 40.77
N MET A 36 -7.91 -22.04 41.01
CA MET A 36 -8.26 -21.42 42.30
C MET A 36 -9.76 -21.51 42.58
N LEU A 37 -10.60 -21.24 41.56
CA LEU A 37 -12.05 -21.36 41.70
C LEU A 37 -12.50 -22.79 42.04
N LEU A 38 -11.93 -23.78 41.35
CA LEU A 38 -12.27 -25.21 41.62
C LEU A 38 -11.76 -25.65 42.98
N PHE A 39 -10.58 -25.22 43.41
CA PHE A 39 -10.07 -25.50 44.75
C PHE A 39 -11.01 -24.95 45.83
N SER A 40 -11.42 -23.68 45.66
CA SER A 40 -12.38 -23.04 46.59
C SER A 40 -13.71 -23.81 46.63
N LEU A 41 -14.21 -24.29 45.50
CA LEU A 41 -15.45 -25.04 45.43
C LEU A 41 -15.32 -26.41 46.16
N LYS A 42 -14.20 -27.10 45.98
CA LYS A 42 -13.91 -28.38 46.70
C LYS A 42 -13.96 -28.22 48.23
N VAL A 43 -13.41 -27.09 48.70
CA VAL A 43 -13.40 -26.77 50.13
C VAL A 43 -14.79 -26.46 50.66
N ILE A 44 -15.62 -25.72 49.89
CA ILE A 44 -16.93 -25.29 50.33
C ILE A 44 -17.98 -26.41 50.28
N MET A 45 -17.93 -27.28 49.27
CA MET A 45 -18.99 -28.25 49.01
C MET A 45 -18.77 -29.58 49.74
N GLU A 46 -17.61 -29.82 50.34
CA GLU A 46 -17.22 -31.09 50.99
C GLU A 46 -17.36 -32.34 50.10
N ASN A 47 -17.55 -32.13 48.78
CA ASN A 47 -17.74 -33.18 47.78
C ASN A 47 -16.59 -33.21 46.78
N PRO A 48 -16.25 -34.40 46.23
CA PRO A 48 -15.25 -34.48 45.18
C PRO A 48 -15.74 -33.76 43.91
N VAL A 49 -15.04 -32.73 43.50
CA VAL A 49 -15.27 -32.07 42.24
C VAL A 49 -14.40 -32.72 41.17
N THR A 50 -15.02 -33.37 40.19
CA THR A 50 -14.31 -33.97 39.07
C THR A 50 -13.91 -32.91 38.08
N GLU A 51 -12.62 -32.82 37.79
CA GLU A 51 -12.11 -31.92 36.74
C GLU A 51 -12.37 -32.52 35.36
N ILE A 52 -12.84 -31.72 34.43
CA ILE A 52 -13.03 -32.13 33.03
C ILE A 52 -11.72 -31.92 32.29
N GLU A 53 -11.25 -32.91 31.57
CA GLU A 53 -10.09 -32.79 30.68
C GLU A 53 -10.35 -31.79 29.57
N GLU A 54 -9.34 -31.01 29.18
CA GLU A 54 -9.48 -29.98 28.14
C GLU A 54 -10.00 -30.57 26.82
N LYS A 55 -9.55 -31.80 26.44
CA LYS A 55 -10.00 -32.52 25.23
C LYS A 55 -11.48 -32.89 25.22
N SER A 56 -12.09 -33.03 26.40
CA SER A 56 -13.51 -33.34 26.54
C SER A 56 -14.38 -32.08 26.72
N CYS A 57 -13.78 -30.91 26.75
CA CYS A 57 -14.50 -29.64 26.96
C CYS A 57 -15.27 -29.21 25.71
N PRO A 58 -16.61 -28.98 25.80
CA PRO A 58 -17.43 -28.64 24.64
C PRO A 58 -17.15 -27.24 24.04
N VAL A 59 -16.29 -26.45 24.68
CA VAL A 59 -15.93 -25.10 24.20
C VAL A 59 -14.53 -25.07 23.61
N CYS A 60 -13.51 -25.56 24.32
CA CYS A 60 -12.14 -25.47 23.79
C CYS A 60 -11.68 -26.74 23.06
N ASN A 61 -12.31 -27.87 23.29
CA ASN A 61 -11.96 -29.18 22.69
C ASN A 61 -10.45 -29.45 22.72
N GLY A 62 -9.77 -29.03 23.79
CA GLY A 62 -8.34 -29.26 23.98
C GLY A 62 -7.40 -28.40 23.10
N ILE A 63 -7.88 -27.38 22.41
CA ILE A 63 -7.09 -26.56 21.48
C ILE A 63 -5.79 -26.01 22.10
N PHE A 64 -5.80 -25.71 23.39
CA PHE A 64 -4.62 -25.20 24.11
C PHE A 64 -3.55 -26.25 24.37
N THR A 65 -3.84 -27.53 24.13
CA THR A 65 -2.88 -28.64 24.18
C THR A 65 -2.25 -28.89 22.81
N GLU A 66 -2.73 -28.27 21.74
CA GLU A 66 -2.33 -28.51 20.36
C GLU A 66 -1.32 -27.45 19.83
N PHE A 67 -0.71 -26.65 20.71
CA PHE A 67 0.20 -25.55 20.30
C PHE A 67 1.39 -26.04 19.45
N ASN A 68 1.96 -27.21 19.74
CA ASN A 68 3.04 -27.77 18.92
C ASN A 68 2.57 -28.06 17.48
N LYS A 69 1.36 -28.59 17.31
CA LYS A 69 0.76 -28.84 16.00
C LYS A 69 0.67 -27.54 15.18
N TYR A 70 0.15 -26.48 15.79
CA TYR A 70 0.05 -25.19 15.09
C TYR A 70 1.40 -24.53 14.87
N LEU A 71 2.37 -24.74 15.78
CA LEU A 71 3.75 -24.29 15.58
C LEU A 71 4.37 -24.95 14.34
N ASP A 72 4.19 -26.26 14.17
CA ASP A 72 4.72 -26.99 13.03
C ASP A 72 4.10 -26.53 11.72
N ILE A 73 2.77 -26.30 11.69
CA ILE A 73 2.08 -25.76 10.50
C ILE A 73 2.60 -24.36 10.19
N VAL A 74 2.68 -23.44 11.18
CA VAL A 74 3.19 -22.09 10.96
C VAL A 74 4.62 -22.10 10.45
N ASN A 75 5.51 -22.91 11.04
CA ASN A 75 6.89 -23.02 10.60
C ASN A 75 7.00 -23.54 9.16
N SER A 76 6.16 -24.51 8.78
CA SER A 76 6.10 -25.01 7.41
C SER A 76 5.70 -23.91 6.42
N GLU A 77 4.62 -23.18 6.72
CA GLU A 77 4.09 -22.12 5.85
C GLU A 77 4.97 -20.88 5.80
N THR A 78 5.75 -20.59 6.87
CA THR A 78 6.68 -19.46 6.93
C THR A 78 8.09 -19.80 6.46
N THR A 79 8.32 -21.03 6.01
CA THR A 79 9.63 -21.43 5.49
C THR A 79 10.07 -20.55 4.33
N GLY A 80 11.26 -19.97 4.44
CA GLY A 80 11.83 -19.06 3.42
C GLY A 80 11.38 -17.59 3.52
N TYR A 81 10.55 -17.27 4.55
CA TYR A 81 10.19 -15.88 4.83
C TYR A 81 11.18 -15.24 5.81
N ASP A 82 11.59 -14.02 5.50
CA ASP A 82 12.38 -13.16 6.36
C ASP A 82 11.45 -12.22 7.15
N TYR A 83 11.34 -12.46 8.47
CA TYR A 83 10.51 -11.65 9.37
C TYR A 83 11.05 -11.72 10.81
N ASN A 84 10.82 -10.67 11.58
CA ASN A 84 11.21 -10.58 12.99
C ASN A 84 10.00 -10.41 13.91
N THR A 85 8.97 -9.74 13.44
CA THR A 85 7.77 -9.45 14.23
C THR A 85 6.53 -10.12 13.68
N ILE A 86 5.63 -10.51 14.58
CA ILE A 86 4.41 -11.26 14.25
C ILE A 86 3.17 -10.67 14.93
N LEU A 87 2.01 -10.92 14.32
CA LEU A 87 0.71 -10.83 14.95
C LEU A 87 -0.06 -12.12 14.70
N ILE A 88 -0.45 -12.78 15.80
CA ILE A 88 -1.27 -14.00 15.75
C ILE A 88 -2.74 -13.65 15.76
N GLY A 89 -3.47 -14.16 14.78
CA GLY A 89 -4.92 -14.18 14.72
C GLY A 89 -5.45 -15.61 14.66
N SER A 90 -6.73 -15.82 15.00
CA SER A 90 -7.36 -17.12 14.84
C SER A 90 -8.80 -17.04 14.36
N ARG A 91 -9.22 -18.07 13.65
CA ARG A 91 -10.61 -18.37 13.27
C ARG A 91 -11.05 -19.61 14.02
N PHE A 92 -12.22 -19.56 14.65
CA PHE A 92 -12.83 -20.68 15.33
C PHE A 92 -14.14 -21.05 14.65
N PRO A 93 -14.56 -22.33 14.69
CA PRO A 93 -15.86 -22.78 14.21
C PRO A 93 -17.00 -21.98 14.83
N ALA A 94 -18.03 -21.66 14.06
CA ALA A 94 -19.12 -20.82 14.50
C ALA A 94 -19.85 -21.40 15.73
N HIS A 95 -19.99 -22.72 15.80
CA HIS A 95 -20.65 -23.40 16.93
C HIS A 95 -19.88 -23.24 18.26
N ILE A 96 -18.55 -23.19 18.22
CA ILE A 96 -17.69 -22.93 19.40
C ILE A 96 -17.94 -21.50 19.91
N ILE A 97 -17.91 -20.52 19.00
CA ILE A 97 -18.14 -19.12 19.35
C ILE A 97 -19.56 -18.92 19.91
N GLN A 98 -20.56 -19.55 19.29
CA GLN A 98 -21.92 -19.45 19.75
C GLN A 98 -22.09 -20.08 21.14
N ARG A 99 -21.52 -21.27 21.36
CA ARG A 99 -21.57 -21.94 22.67
C ARG A 99 -20.90 -21.11 23.77
N GLU A 100 -19.78 -20.50 23.48
CA GLU A 100 -19.11 -19.58 24.40
C GLU A 100 -19.97 -18.37 24.75
N LEU A 101 -20.62 -17.75 23.78
CA LEU A 101 -21.50 -16.61 23.98
C LEU A 101 -22.72 -16.95 24.85
N GLU A 102 -23.32 -18.14 24.66
CA GLU A 102 -24.43 -18.65 25.49
C GLU A 102 -24.00 -18.77 26.95
N ILE A 103 -22.85 -19.44 27.18
CA ILE A 103 -22.30 -19.62 28.54
C ILE A 103 -21.98 -18.28 29.19
N GLN A 104 -21.38 -17.36 28.48
CA GLN A 104 -21.07 -16.03 29.01
C GLN A 104 -22.33 -15.26 29.35
N LYS A 105 -23.38 -15.32 28.52
CA LYS A 105 -24.65 -14.67 28.74
C LYS A 105 -25.38 -15.22 29.96
N GLU A 106 -25.46 -16.53 30.11
CA GLU A 106 -26.07 -17.21 31.25
C GLU A 106 -25.42 -16.83 32.58
N ASN A 107 -24.10 -16.60 32.56
CA ASN A 107 -23.33 -16.27 33.75
C ASN A 107 -23.18 -14.75 34.00
N GLY A 108 -23.89 -13.89 33.22
CA GLY A 108 -23.85 -12.43 33.37
C GLY A 108 -22.43 -11.85 33.25
N SER A 109 -21.57 -12.54 32.51
CA SER A 109 -20.15 -12.28 32.46
C SER A 109 -19.74 -11.71 31.11
N MET A 110 -18.86 -10.72 31.14
CA MET A 110 -18.03 -10.37 30.01
C MET A 110 -16.65 -11.01 30.21
N GLY A 111 -16.58 -12.34 30.15
CA GLY A 111 -15.34 -13.07 30.19
C GLY A 111 -14.42 -12.77 28.99
N GLU A 112 -13.23 -13.30 28.99
CA GLU A 112 -12.37 -13.26 27.82
C GLU A 112 -12.90 -14.22 26.74
N SER A 113 -12.83 -13.86 25.44
CA SER A 113 -13.19 -14.83 24.39
C SER A 113 -12.08 -15.86 24.18
N ILE A 114 -12.45 -17.08 23.75
CA ILE A 114 -11.51 -18.14 23.41
C ILE A 114 -10.48 -17.67 22.37
N LYS A 115 -10.93 -16.86 21.40
CA LYS A 115 -10.09 -16.29 20.37
C LYS A 115 -9.00 -15.38 20.95
N LYS A 116 -9.35 -14.49 21.90
CA LYS A 116 -8.37 -13.61 22.55
C LYS A 116 -7.37 -14.41 23.38
N GLU A 117 -7.85 -15.36 24.16
CA GLU A 117 -6.98 -16.20 24.98
C GLU A 117 -6.02 -17.04 24.09
N PHE A 118 -6.55 -17.68 23.05
CA PHE A 118 -5.74 -18.49 22.14
C PHE A 118 -4.66 -17.62 21.46
N ASN A 119 -5.02 -16.50 20.88
CA ASN A 119 -4.06 -15.61 20.21
C ASN A 119 -2.96 -15.14 21.18
N ARG A 120 -3.32 -14.81 22.42
CA ARG A 120 -2.38 -14.37 23.45
C ARG A 120 -1.46 -15.51 23.90
N GLU A 121 -2.03 -16.67 24.23
CA GLU A 121 -1.24 -17.78 24.78
C GLU A 121 -0.39 -18.45 23.69
N PHE A 122 -0.95 -18.67 22.50
CA PHE A 122 -0.18 -19.19 21.37
C PHE A 122 0.88 -18.19 20.91
N GLY A 123 0.60 -16.89 20.88
CA GLY A 123 1.59 -15.86 20.56
C GLY A 123 2.77 -15.87 21.53
N LYS A 124 2.53 -15.97 22.85
CA LYS A 124 3.59 -16.11 23.85
C LYS A 124 4.41 -17.39 23.66
N PHE A 125 3.73 -18.51 23.43
CA PHE A 125 4.37 -19.79 23.17
C PHE A 125 5.24 -19.71 21.91
N PHE A 126 4.70 -19.21 20.81
CA PHE A 126 5.41 -19.05 19.54
C PHE A 126 6.66 -18.16 19.71
N SER A 127 6.52 -17.01 20.37
CA SER A 127 7.64 -16.10 20.65
C SER A 127 8.72 -16.78 21.51
N SER A 128 8.33 -17.55 22.51
CA SER A 128 9.28 -18.24 23.41
C SER A 128 10.10 -19.31 22.70
N VAL A 129 9.52 -19.98 21.68
CA VAL A 129 10.18 -21.06 20.92
C VAL A 129 10.99 -20.51 19.75
N THR A 130 10.47 -19.51 19.04
CA THR A 130 11.06 -19.03 17.79
C THR A 130 11.95 -17.79 17.96
N GLY A 131 11.84 -17.08 19.09
CA GLY A 131 12.50 -15.79 19.31
C GLY A 131 11.89 -14.64 18.54
N LYS A 132 10.77 -14.83 17.81
CA LYS A 132 10.06 -13.77 17.12
C LYS A 132 9.24 -12.94 18.09
N GLU A 133 9.21 -11.62 17.89
CA GLU A 133 8.53 -10.70 18.80
C GLU A 133 7.10 -10.39 18.34
N ALA A 134 6.18 -10.16 19.28
CA ALA A 134 4.83 -9.72 18.95
C ALA A 134 4.81 -8.20 18.71
N ASP A 135 4.27 -7.80 17.56
CA ASP A 135 4.00 -6.39 17.23
C ASP A 135 2.52 -6.23 16.87
N PHE A 136 1.80 -5.39 17.65
CA PHE A 136 0.37 -5.17 17.49
C PHE A 136 0.03 -4.02 16.54
N GLU A 137 1.01 -3.19 16.18
CA GLU A 137 0.79 -2.01 15.35
C GLU A 137 1.21 -2.26 13.90
N SER A 138 2.38 -2.86 13.69
CA SER A 138 2.98 -2.96 12.37
C SER A 138 3.83 -4.22 12.18
N PRO A 139 3.26 -5.42 12.41
CA PRO A 139 4.00 -6.67 12.33
C PRO A 139 4.52 -6.95 10.91
N ASP A 140 5.69 -7.58 10.82
CA ASP A 140 6.22 -8.07 9.54
C ASP A 140 5.33 -9.17 8.95
N MET A 141 4.74 -9.99 9.84
CA MET A 141 3.94 -11.15 9.45
C MET A 141 2.66 -11.21 10.28
N ASN A 142 1.50 -11.21 9.61
CA ASN A 142 0.24 -11.61 10.21
C ASN A 142 0.00 -13.09 9.93
N ILE A 143 -0.22 -13.86 10.99
CA ILE A 143 -0.45 -15.30 10.96
C ILE A 143 -1.87 -15.56 11.43
N LEU A 144 -2.74 -16.03 10.56
CA LEU A 144 -4.12 -16.34 10.87
C LEU A 144 -4.32 -17.85 10.87
N ILE A 145 -4.57 -18.42 12.06
CA ILE A 145 -4.76 -19.84 12.28
C ILE A 145 -6.26 -20.16 12.16
N ASP A 146 -6.61 -21.04 11.26
CA ASP A 146 -7.96 -21.57 11.15
C ASP A 146 -8.02 -22.92 11.90
N THR A 147 -8.74 -22.92 13.04
CA THR A 147 -8.82 -24.08 13.92
C THR A 147 -9.88 -25.08 13.50
N GLU A 148 -10.70 -24.77 12.49
CA GLU A 148 -11.67 -25.69 11.92
C GLU A 148 -11.03 -26.61 10.87
N TYR A 149 -10.12 -26.02 10.06
CA TYR A 149 -9.47 -26.73 8.95
C TYR A 149 -8.00 -27.06 9.22
N ASP A 150 -7.50 -26.74 10.42
CA ASP A 150 -6.09 -26.90 10.78
C ASP A 150 -5.14 -26.28 9.74
N SER A 151 -5.45 -25.08 9.29
CA SER A 151 -4.71 -24.37 8.26
C SER A 151 -4.22 -23.00 8.74
N VAL A 152 -3.26 -22.44 8.04
CA VAL A 152 -2.66 -21.15 8.37
C VAL A 152 -2.64 -20.26 7.12
N GLU A 153 -3.15 -19.04 7.24
CA GLU A 153 -3.00 -17.99 6.23
C GLU A 153 -1.91 -17.02 6.68
N ILE A 154 -0.99 -16.71 5.78
CA ILE A 154 0.11 -15.80 6.04
C ILE A 154 -0.05 -14.53 5.22
N HIS A 155 0.13 -13.39 5.86
CA HIS A 155 0.16 -12.09 5.22
C HIS A 155 1.47 -11.37 5.59
N SER A 156 2.44 -11.42 4.68
CA SER A 156 3.68 -10.66 4.81
C SER A 156 3.41 -9.19 4.48
N LYS A 157 3.84 -8.28 5.36
CA LYS A 157 3.72 -6.83 5.18
C LYS A 157 4.53 -6.40 3.96
N SER A 158 3.97 -5.52 3.12
CA SER A 158 4.66 -4.96 1.96
C SER A 158 5.95 -4.24 2.35
N VAL A 159 6.95 -4.30 1.47
CA VAL A 159 8.15 -3.47 1.52
C VAL A 159 8.00 -2.33 0.53
N TYR A 160 8.33 -1.13 0.97
CA TYR A 160 8.23 0.09 0.18
C TYR A 160 9.61 0.70 -0.04
N VAL A 161 9.91 1.06 -1.28
CA VAL A 161 11.12 1.80 -1.65
C VAL A 161 10.69 3.04 -2.42
N GLU A 162 11.10 4.21 -1.94
CA GLU A 162 10.91 5.48 -2.64
C GLU A 162 12.19 5.88 -3.37
N GLY A 163 12.04 6.75 -4.36
CA GLY A 163 13.14 7.31 -5.13
C GLY A 163 12.64 8.24 -6.23
N THR A 164 13.52 8.52 -7.17
CA THR A 164 13.19 9.29 -8.37
C THR A 164 13.49 8.47 -9.62
N TYR A 165 12.66 8.62 -10.67
CA TYR A 165 12.93 8.03 -11.96
C TYR A 165 12.98 9.07 -13.07
N GLN A 166 13.87 8.87 -14.02
CA GLN A 166 13.86 9.51 -15.33
C GLN A 166 13.36 8.52 -16.38
N LYS A 167 12.57 9.01 -17.35
CA LYS A 167 12.17 8.28 -18.55
C LYS A 167 12.81 8.95 -19.76
N LEU A 168 13.85 8.33 -20.32
CA LEU A 168 14.69 8.90 -21.36
C LEU A 168 14.20 8.63 -22.78
N ARG A 169 13.27 7.68 -22.93
CA ARG A 169 12.68 7.32 -24.23
C ARG A 169 11.20 7.71 -24.30
N ARG A 170 10.71 7.92 -25.51
CA ARG A 170 9.28 8.01 -25.83
C ARG A 170 8.73 6.59 -26.03
N ASP A 171 7.44 6.41 -26.30
CA ASP A 171 6.75 5.11 -26.49
C ASP A 171 6.76 4.16 -25.28
N LEU A 172 7.00 4.66 -24.09
CA LEU A 172 6.99 3.89 -22.86
C LEU A 172 5.85 4.38 -21.95
N PRO A 173 4.80 3.57 -21.69
CA PRO A 173 3.76 3.92 -20.73
C PRO A 173 4.30 3.86 -19.28
N GLN A 174 3.72 4.66 -18.38
CA GLN A 174 4.09 4.62 -16.97
C GLN A 174 3.67 3.29 -16.32
N THR A 175 2.46 2.81 -16.61
CA THR A 175 1.91 1.56 -16.08
C THR A 175 1.41 0.68 -17.23
N ARG A 176 1.39 -0.64 -17.04
CA ARG A 176 0.84 -1.59 -18.01
C ARG A 176 -0.64 -1.30 -18.30
N TRP A 177 -1.08 -1.58 -19.50
CA TRP A 177 -2.48 -1.48 -19.86
C TRP A 177 -3.19 -2.78 -19.46
N ALA A 178 -4.29 -2.66 -18.72
CA ALA A 178 -5.01 -3.80 -18.11
C ALA A 178 -5.57 -4.83 -19.14
N HIS A 179 -5.53 -4.52 -20.43
CA HIS A 179 -6.13 -5.34 -21.50
C HIS A 179 -5.10 -5.90 -22.50
N ASP A 180 -3.80 -5.67 -22.29
CA ASP A 180 -2.76 -6.22 -23.14
C ASP A 180 -2.11 -7.42 -22.44
N ALA A 181 -2.50 -8.62 -22.86
CA ALA A 181 -1.95 -9.88 -22.34
C ALA A 181 -0.46 -10.08 -22.74
N ASP A 182 -0.01 -9.42 -23.80
CA ASP A 182 1.37 -9.41 -24.23
C ASP A 182 2.10 -8.26 -23.52
N ALA A 183 2.94 -8.64 -22.56
CA ALA A 183 3.65 -7.78 -21.60
C ALA A 183 4.38 -6.61 -22.25
N GLN A 184 3.66 -5.52 -22.53
CA GLN A 184 4.26 -4.27 -22.97
C GLN A 184 5.11 -3.69 -21.85
N GLU A 185 6.36 -3.32 -22.16
CA GLU A 185 7.23 -2.61 -21.23
C GLU A 185 6.56 -1.34 -20.70
N SER A 186 6.80 -1.06 -19.43
CA SER A 186 6.34 0.17 -18.75
C SER A 186 7.36 0.60 -17.71
N VAL A 187 7.31 1.86 -17.29
CA VAL A 187 8.16 2.32 -16.16
C VAL A 187 7.93 1.43 -14.94
N GLU A 188 6.66 1.09 -14.66
CA GLU A 188 6.28 0.20 -13.57
C GLU A 188 6.95 -1.19 -13.68
N SER A 189 6.97 -1.80 -14.87
CA SER A 189 7.58 -3.13 -15.03
C SER A 189 9.10 -3.09 -14.97
N ILE A 190 9.71 -2.05 -15.54
CA ILE A 190 11.18 -1.89 -15.53
C ILE A 190 11.69 -1.71 -14.09
N ILE A 191 10.97 -0.99 -13.24
CA ILE A 191 11.31 -0.82 -11.81
C ILE A 191 10.84 -2.02 -10.98
N GLY A 192 9.67 -2.56 -11.29
CA GLY A 192 8.97 -3.54 -10.46
C GLY A 192 9.48 -4.98 -10.61
N GLU A 193 9.89 -5.43 -11.79
CA GLU A 193 10.43 -6.78 -11.95
C GLU A 193 11.73 -7.02 -11.14
N PRO A 194 12.71 -6.08 -11.13
CA PRO A 194 13.87 -6.22 -10.27
C PRO A 194 13.54 -6.33 -8.78
N ILE A 195 12.67 -5.46 -8.24
CA ILE A 195 12.31 -5.54 -6.82
C ILE A 195 11.53 -6.81 -6.51
N LYS A 196 10.63 -7.24 -7.39
CA LYS A 196 9.91 -8.52 -7.25
C LYS A 196 10.87 -9.70 -7.18
N LYS A 197 11.87 -9.74 -8.05
CA LYS A 197 12.90 -10.78 -8.07
C LYS A 197 13.73 -10.75 -6.78
N LEU A 198 14.15 -9.56 -6.34
CA LEU A 198 15.02 -9.37 -5.18
C LEU A 198 14.30 -9.72 -3.87
N THR A 199 13.02 -9.38 -3.76
CA THR A 199 12.21 -9.62 -2.56
C THR A 199 11.42 -10.92 -2.60
N ALA A 200 11.44 -11.64 -3.73
CA ALA A 200 10.55 -12.78 -3.99
C ALA A 200 9.07 -12.45 -3.67
N SER A 201 8.64 -11.22 -3.97
CA SER A 201 7.28 -10.75 -3.69
C SER A 201 6.27 -11.33 -4.66
N ARG A 202 5.01 -11.46 -4.21
CA ARG A 202 3.92 -11.96 -5.04
C ARG A 202 3.60 -11.02 -6.20
N ASN A 203 3.67 -9.71 -5.96
CA ASN A 203 3.38 -8.67 -6.95
C ASN A 203 4.14 -7.38 -6.59
N TYR A 204 4.02 -6.35 -7.45
CA TYR A 204 4.52 -5.00 -7.20
C TYR A 204 3.54 -3.96 -7.71
N TYR A 205 3.61 -2.74 -7.16
CA TYR A 205 2.78 -1.60 -7.57
C TYR A 205 3.59 -0.31 -7.56
N LEU A 206 3.53 0.44 -8.67
CA LEU A 206 4.17 1.75 -8.78
C LEU A 206 3.20 2.86 -8.37
N HIS A 207 3.62 3.68 -7.42
CA HIS A 207 2.93 4.90 -7.01
C HIS A 207 3.83 6.09 -7.36
N ALA A 208 3.34 7.03 -8.17
CA ALA A 208 4.16 8.14 -8.64
C ALA A 208 3.48 9.50 -8.47
N ALA A 209 4.30 10.58 -8.37
CA ALA A 209 3.86 11.96 -8.26
C ALA A 209 3.33 12.49 -9.61
N GLY A 210 2.16 12.01 -10.02
CA GLY A 210 1.52 12.28 -11.31
C GLY A 210 1.92 11.29 -12.40
N ARG A 211 1.49 11.59 -13.63
CA ARG A 211 1.67 10.70 -14.78
C ARG A 211 2.01 11.53 -16.02
N GLU A 212 2.98 11.05 -16.80
CA GLU A 212 3.25 11.53 -18.15
C GLU A 212 2.57 10.66 -19.21
N ASP A 213 2.37 11.22 -20.38
CA ASP A 213 1.89 10.49 -21.57
C ASP A 213 3.00 9.56 -22.11
N VAL A 214 2.61 8.58 -22.91
CA VAL A 214 3.52 7.57 -23.50
C VAL A 214 4.65 8.23 -24.30
N ASP A 215 4.31 9.27 -25.07
CA ASP A 215 5.21 10.04 -25.95
C ASP A 215 5.97 11.17 -25.23
N VAL A 216 5.86 11.31 -23.92
CA VAL A 216 6.51 12.36 -23.12
C VAL A 216 7.69 11.76 -22.34
N ARG A 217 8.87 12.37 -22.43
CA ARG A 217 10.01 12.02 -21.60
C ARG A 217 9.92 12.71 -20.23
N MET A 218 10.52 12.07 -19.23
CA MET A 218 10.68 12.62 -17.88
C MET A 218 12.16 12.79 -17.61
N LEU A 219 12.66 14.01 -17.74
CA LEU A 219 14.07 14.35 -17.65
C LEU A 219 14.38 15.12 -16.35
N GLY A 220 15.51 15.80 -16.32
CA GLY A 220 15.94 16.70 -15.24
C GLY A 220 16.08 15.96 -13.90
N ASN A 221 15.46 16.47 -12.85
CA ASN A 221 15.53 15.89 -11.51
C ASN A 221 14.61 14.67 -11.29
N GLY A 222 14.04 14.11 -12.36
CA GLY A 222 13.21 12.92 -12.31
C GLY A 222 11.86 13.12 -11.61
N ARG A 223 11.05 12.08 -11.60
CA ARG A 223 9.75 12.01 -10.91
C ARG A 223 9.85 11.15 -9.68
N GLU A 224 9.31 11.63 -8.55
CA GLU A 224 9.19 10.85 -7.33
C GLU A 224 8.24 9.68 -7.51
N PHE A 225 8.65 8.55 -6.95
CA PHE A 225 7.85 7.34 -6.92
C PHE A 225 8.04 6.58 -5.60
N VAL A 226 7.09 5.72 -5.30
CA VAL A 226 7.22 4.64 -4.33
C VAL A 226 6.90 3.35 -5.07
N ILE A 227 7.79 2.37 -5.01
CA ILE A 227 7.51 1.00 -5.46
C ILE A 227 7.17 0.14 -4.26
N GLU A 228 6.03 -0.51 -4.30
CA GLU A 228 5.57 -1.46 -3.29
C GLU A 228 5.86 -2.88 -3.76
N ALA A 229 6.65 -3.63 -3.01
CA ALA A 229 6.77 -5.08 -3.13
C ALA A 229 5.69 -5.73 -2.26
N TYR A 230 4.65 -6.28 -2.89
CA TYR A 230 3.49 -6.83 -2.20
C TYR A 230 3.72 -8.27 -1.77
N SER A 231 3.52 -8.55 -0.47
CA SER A 231 3.71 -9.88 0.12
C SER A 231 5.09 -10.47 -0.18
N PRO A 232 6.19 -9.80 0.23
CA PRO A 232 7.55 -10.24 -0.01
C PRO A 232 7.93 -11.41 0.92
N SER A 233 8.79 -12.31 0.43
CA SER A 233 9.44 -13.31 1.28
C SER A 233 10.78 -12.81 1.82
N VAL A 234 11.49 -11.96 1.08
CA VAL A 234 12.75 -11.33 1.50
C VAL A 234 12.51 -9.84 1.77
N ARG A 235 12.95 -9.37 2.93
CA ARG A 235 12.72 -7.99 3.37
C ARG A 235 14.02 -7.16 3.43
N HIS A 236 15.14 -7.82 3.64
CA HIS A 236 16.44 -7.19 3.78
C HIS A 236 17.26 -7.37 2.50
N PHE A 237 17.58 -6.26 1.86
CA PHE A 237 18.43 -6.22 0.64
C PHE A 237 19.09 -4.84 0.53
N GLU A 238 20.18 -4.78 -0.25
CA GLU A 238 20.89 -3.53 -0.50
C GLU A 238 20.21 -2.73 -1.62
N LEU A 239 19.88 -1.47 -1.34
CA LEU A 239 19.24 -0.57 -2.31
C LEU A 239 20.11 -0.27 -3.52
N GLU A 240 21.44 -0.28 -3.35
CA GLU A 240 22.39 -0.14 -4.45
C GLU A 240 22.28 -1.31 -5.44
N VAL A 241 22.07 -2.54 -4.95
CA VAL A 241 21.84 -3.71 -5.82
C VAL A 241 20.56 -3.52 -6.62
N LEU A 242 19.47 -3.06 -5.98
CA LEU A 242 18.21 -2.78 -6.68
C LEU A 242 18.39 -1.69 -7.74
N GLN A 243 19.07 -0.59 -7.40
CA GLN A 243 19.34 0.52 -8.33
C GLN A 243 20.13 0.04 -9.55
N ASN A 244 21.18 -0.74 -9.33
CA ASN A 244 21.99 -1.30 -10.41
C ASN A 244 21.19 -2.26 -11.27
N MET A 245 20.40 -3.17 -10.67
CA MET A 245 19.52 -4.08 -11.41
C MET A 245 18.52 -3.35 -12.31
N ILE A 246 18.03 -2.16 -11.91
CA ILE A 246 17.12 -1.37 -12.72
C ILE A 246 17.88 -0.64 -13.83
N ASN A 247 18.95 0.07 -13.48
CA ASN A 247 19.65 0.96 -14.39
C ASN A 247 20.43 0.21 -15.48
N GLU A 248 20.99 -0.96 -15.17
CA GLU A 248 21.75 -1.79 -16.11
C GLU A 248 20.88 -2.48 -17.19
N GLN A 249 19.54 -2.49 -17.03
CA GLN A 249 18.64 -2.98 -18.07
C GLN A 249 18.75 -2.15 -19.36
N ASN A 250 19.17 -0.87 -19.28
CA ASN A 250 19.25 0.06 -20.39
C ASN A 250 17.95 0.21 -21.20
N LEU A 251 16.80 0.08 -20.53
CA LEU A 251 15.47 0.17 -21.14
C LEU A 251 14.89 1.59 -21.17
N GLY A 252 15.75 2.61 -20.97
CA GLY A 252 15.38 4.02 -21.01
C GLY A 252 14.69 4.53 -19.75
N VAL A 253 14.79 3.81 -18.64
CA VAL A 253 14.42 4.27 -17.29
C VAL A 253 15.68 4.22 -16.43
N ILE A 254 15.92 5.30 -15.69
CA ILE A 254 17.00 5.41 -14.71
C ILE A 254 16.39 5.80 -13.38
N VAL A 255 16.77 5.12 -12.29
CA VAL A 255 16.36 5.46 -10.93
C VAL A 255 17.54 5.95 -10.11
N SER A 256 17.25 6.85 -9.17
CA SER A 256 18.21 7.39 -8.20
C SER A 256 17.54 7.67 -6.85
N ASP A 257 18.36 7.97 -5.84
CA ASP A 257 17.95 8.37 -4.50
C ASP A 257 17.03 7.34 -3.83
N LEU A 258 17.29 6.06 -4.04
CA LEU A 258 16.47 5.00 -3.46
C LEU A 258 16.66 4.96 -1.94
N ARG A 259 15.53 4.83 -1.21
CA ARG A 259 15.51 4.63 0.24
C ARG A 259 14.29 3.81 0.66
N PHE A 260 14.43 3.07 1.75
CA PHE A 260 13.28 2.39 2.35
C PHE A 260 12.29 3.39 2.93
N THR A 261 11.01 3.08 2.82
CA THR A 261 9.93 3.92 3.32
C THR A 261 8.74 3.07 3.78
N ASP A 262 7.60 3.67 3.98
CA ASP A 262 6.36 3.01 4.40
C ASP A 262 5.13 3.44 3.59
N ALA A 263 3.97 2.89 3.93
CA ALA A 263 2.71 3.16 3.24
C ALA A 263 2.25 4.63 3.32
N SER A 264 2.71 5.42 4.29
CA SER A 264 2.34 6.83 4.42
C SER A 264 2.90 7.66 3.27
N GLU A 265 4.09 7.29 2.78
CA GLU A 265 4.76 7.95 1.67
C GLU A 265 4.01 7.77 0.34
N VAL A 266 3.32 6.64 0.16
CA VAL A 266 2.41 6.43 -0.98
C VAL A 266 1.33 7.49 -1.04
N LYS A 267 0.76 7.86 0.11
CA LYS A 267 -0.25 8.93 0.19
C LYS A 267 0.36 10.29 -0.15
N ARG A 268 1.54 10.60 0.41
CA ARG A 268 2.26 11.86 0.14
C ARG A 268 2.50 12.03 -1.36
N VAL A 269 3.18 11.07 -1.98
CA VAL A 269 3.54 11.11 -3.42
C VAL A 269 2.32 11.27 -4.32
N LYS A 270 1.16 10.73 -3.97
CA LYS A 270 -0.09 10.85 -4.76
C LYS A 270 -0.80 12.19 -4.57
N THR A 271 -0.63 12.85 -3.45
CA THR A 271 -1.39 14.07 -3.11
C THR A 271 -0.60 15.36 -3.23
N GLU A 272 0.72 15.28 -3.15
CA GLU A 272 1.59 16.44 -3.23
C GLU A 272 1.61 17.05 -4.64
N MET A 273 1.45 18.35 -4.72
CA MET A 273 1.36 19.07 -5.99
C MET A 273 2.54 20.01 -6.16
N HIS A 274 3.32 19.79 -7.22
CA HIS A 274 4.48 20.59 -7.55
C HIS A 274 4.32 21.29 -8.89
N PHE A 275 4.82 22.50 -9.01
CA PHE A 275 5.02 23.15 -10.30
C PHE A 275 5.99 22.32 -11.15
N LYS A 276 5.81 22.37 -12.46
CA LYS A 276 6.64 21.62 -13.39
C LYS A 276 7.06 22.51 -14.54
N THR A 277 8.31 22.36 -14.94
CA THR A 277 8.83 22.98 -16.15
C THR A 277 8.89 21.96 -17.26
N TYR A 278 8.35 22.33 -18.39
CA TYR A 278 8.24 21.52 -19.59
C TYR A 278 9.03 22.15 -20.72
N ARG A 279 9.76 21.35 -21.49
CA ARG A 279 10.29 21.76 -22.78
C ARG A 279 9.38 21.25 -23.86
N VAL A 280 8.87 22.17 -24.69
CA VAL A 280 7.85 21.92 -25.69
C VAL A 280 8.37 22.38 -27.04
N VAL A 281 8.42 21.50 -28.01
CA VAL A 281 8.63 21.91 -29.41
C VAL A 281 7.25 22.07 -30.04
N VAL A 282 6.93 23.30 -30.37
CA VAL A 282 5.69 23.64 -31.06
C VAL A 282 5.94 23.82 -32.57
N GLN A 283 4.94 23.47 -33.36
CA GLN A 283 5.01 23.58 -34.81
C GLN A 283 3.76 24.29 -35.36
N SER A 284 3.96 25.23 -36.25
CA SER A 284 2.92 25.90 -37.02
C SER A 284 2.94 25.40 -38.48
N GLU A 285 1.89 25.71 -39.22
CA GLU A 285 1.80 25.36 -40.65
C GLU A 285 2.83 26.12 -41.49
N MET A 286 3.07 27.40 -41.15
CA MET A 286 4.04 28.27 -41.78
C MET A 286 5.19 28.59 -40.82
N ASP A 287 6.22 29.29 -41.32
CA ASP A 287 7.30 29.79 -40.48
C ASP A 287 6.76 30.58 -39.29
N VAL A 288 7.38 30.39 -38.13
CA VAL A 288 6.95 31.00 -36.87
C VAL A 288 7.12 32.51 -36.96
N ASP A 289 6.02 33.26 -36.82
CA ASP A 289 6.05 34.71 -36.67
C ASP A 289 6.59 35.09 -35.29
N VAL A 290 7.81 35.64 -35.28
CA VAL A 290 8.54 35.99 -34.05
C VAL A 290 7.74 36.98 -33.21
N SER A 291 7.07 37.95 -33.81
CA SER A 291 6.31 38.97 -33.07
C SER A 291 5.09 38.39 -32.39
N LYS A 292 4.40 37.47 -33.06
CA LYS A 292 3.21 36.81 -32.51
C LYS A 292 3.57 35.82 -31.38
N ILE A 293 4.63 35.07 -31.54
CA ILE A 293 5.03 34.11 -30.48
C ILE A 293 5.58 34.83 -29.26
N GLU A 294 6.30 35.92 -29.40
CA GLU A 294 6.72 36.80 -28.31
C GLU A 294 5.51 37.42 -27.59
N TYR A 295 4.49 37.85 -28.35
CA TYR A 295 3.25 38.33 -27.76
C TYR A 295 2.55 37.23 -26.98
N ALA A 296 2.41 36.02 -27.53
CA ALA A 296 1.77 34.88 -26.87
C ALA A 296 2.53 34.48 -25.59
N LYS A 297 3.85 34.41 -25.61
CA LYS A 297 4.72 34.23 -24.43
C LYS A 297 4.38 35.24 -23.33
N LYS A 298 4.41 36.55 -23.67
CA LYS A 298 4.13 37.61 -22.70
C LYS A 298 2.70 37.55 -22.17
N TYR A 299 1.74 37.18 -23.02
CA TYR A 299 0.33 37.11 -22.67
C TYR A 299 0.06 35.97 -21.72
N LEU A 300 0.65 34.78 -21.92
CA LEU A 300 0.41 33.59 -21.13
C LEU A 300 1.21 33.55 -19.82
N SER A 301 2.39 34.17 -19.76
CA SER A 301 3.22 34.20 -18.55
C SER A 301 2.51 34.91 -17.39
N GLY A 302 2.47 34.24 -16.22
CA GLY A 302 1.79 34.71 -15.01
C GLY A 302 0.28 34.57 -15.03
N ARG A 303 -0.34 34.08 -16.12
CA ARG A 303 -1.80 34.03 -16.31
C ARG A 303 -2.42 32.75 -15.78
N VAL A 304 -3.66 32.86 -15.32
CA VAL A 304 -4.55 31.75 -15.07
C VAL A 304 -5.28 31.42 -16.37
N ILE A 305 -5.33 30.13 -16.69
CA ILE A 305 -6.07 29.56 -17.82
C ILE A 305 -7.17 28.63 -17.31
N TYR A 306 -8.22 28.46 -18.11
CA TYR A 306 -9.33 27.57 -17.82
C TYR A 306 -9.25 26.36 -18.73
N GLN A 307 -9.01 25.18 -18.12
CA GLN A 307 -8.90 23.93 -18.87
C GLN A 307 -10.04 23.01 -18.52
N ARG A 308 -10.92 22.76 -19.47
CA ARG A 308 -11.90 21.68 -19.39
C ARG A 308 -11.19 20.35 -19.63
N THR A 309 -11.66 19.28 -19.00
CA THR A 309 -11.08 17.94 -19.18
C THR A 309 -10.84 17.64 -20.66
N PRO A 310 -9.60 17.35 -21.10
CA PRO A 310 -9.27 17.13 -22.51
C PRO A 310 -10.07 16.01 -23.16
N GLN A 311 -10.43 16.17 -24.44
CA GLN A 311 -11.19 15.17 -25.18
C GLN A 311 -10.53 13.79 -25.14
N ARG A 312 -9.19 13.73 -25.27
CA ARG A 312 -8.41 12.47 -25.26
C ARG A 312 -8.47 11.68 -23.96
N VAL A 313 -8.87 12.30 -22.84
CA VAL A 313 -8.95 11.64 -21.51
C VAL A 313 -10.38 11.58 -20.94
N MET A 314 -11.38 12.12 -21.62
CA MET A 314 -12.78 12.16 -21.16
C MET A 314 -13.35 10.79 -20.76
N ARG A 315 -12.94 9.73 -21.45
CA ARG A 315 -13.39 8.35 -21.10
C ARG A 315 -12.93 7.87 -19.74
N ARG A 316 -11.93 8.53 -19.13
CA ARG A 316 -11.28 8.10 -17.88
C ARG A 316 -11.38 9.12 -16.76
N ARG A 317 -11.89 10.34 -17.04
CA ARG A 317 -11.95 11.44 -16.09
C ARG A 317 -13.27 12.20 -16.20
N ALA A 318 -13.77 12.69 -15.06
CA ALA A 318 -14.95 13.56 -15.04
C ALA A 318 -14.69 14.84 -15.85
N ASP A 319 -15.69 15.26 -16.63
CA ASP A 319 -15.61 16.48 -17.45
C ASP A 319 -15.80 17.73 -16.55
N LEU A 320 -14.70 18.32 -16.13
CA LEU A 320 -14.63 19.47 -15.24
C LEU A 320 -13.76 20.56 -15.83
N VAL A 321 -14.11 21.81 -15.58
CA VAL A 321 -13.24 22.97 -15.84
C VAL A 321 -12.34 23.17 -14.63
N ARG A 322 -11.04 23.36 -14.88
CA ARG A 322 -10.02 23.58 -13.85
C ARG A 322 -9.25 24.84 -14.18
N GLU A 323 -9.07 25.68 -13.17
CA GLU A 323 -8.13 26.79 -13.25
C GLU A 323 -6.70 26.26 -13.09
N ARG A 324 -5.78 26.78 -13.93
CA ARG A 324 -4.36 26.45 -13.89
C ARG A 324 -3.52 27.67 -14.14
N LYS A 325 -2.52 27.88 -13.29
CA LYS A 325 -1.61 29.02 -13.43
C LYS A 325 -0.41 28.64 -14.29
N ILE A 326 -0.14 29.43 -15.31
CA ILE A 326 1.10 29.40 -16.07
C ILE A 326 2.04 30.41 -15.40
N LEU A 327 3.14 29.92 -14.82
CA LEU A 327 4.06 30.78 -14.10
C LEU A 327 4.96 31.57 -15.06
N ASN A 328 5.50 30.86 -16.06
CA ASN A 328 6.43 31.44 -17.02
C ASN A 328 6.38 30.71 -18.36
N VAL A 329 6.65 31.44 -19.43
CA VAL A 329 6.88 30.90 -20.77
C VAL A 329 8.14 31.58 -21.30
N GLU A 330 9.13 30.78 -21.74
CA GLU A 330 10.35 31.27 -22.38
C GLU A 330 10.49 30.66 -23.76
N ILE A 331 11.04 31.43 -24.69
CA ILE A 331 11.38 30.97 -26.03
C ILE A 331 12.88 30.66 -26.03
N LEU A 332 13.24 29.42 -26.26
CA LEU A 332 14.64 28.98 -26.29
C LEU A 332 15.22 29.11 -27.71
N GLU A 333 14.43 28.73 -28.72
CA GLU A 333 14.87 28.71 -30.11
C GLU A 333 13.67 28.84 -31.06
N ILE A 334 13.89 29.48 -32.20
CA ILE A 334 12.95 29.53 -33.33
C ILE A 334 13.68 29.07 -34.58
N SER A 335 13.15 28.12 -35.31
CA SER A 335 13.75 27.55 -36.52
C SER A 335 12.67 27.18 -37.54
N GLY A 336 12.52 28.00 -38.61
CA GLY A 336 11.50 27.80 -39.62
C GLY A 336 10.09 27.77 -39.00
N ASN A 337 9.36 26.70 -39.22
CA ASN A 337 8.00 26.53 -38.72
C ASN A 337 7.94 25.91 -37.29
N LYS A 338 9.07 25.84 -36.58
CA LYS A 338 9.14 25.29 -35.21
C LYS A 338 9.69 26.35 -34.22
N ALA A 339 9.20 26.27 -32.98
CA ALA A 339 9.79 26.96 -31.85
C ALA A 339 9.92 26.03 -30.65
N THR A 340 11.03 26.14 -29.94
CA THR A 340 11.25 25.43 -28.68
C THR A 340 10.95 26.40 -27.53
N LEU A 341 9.99 26.01 -26.70
CA LEU A 341 9.55 26.77 -25.55
C LEU A 341 9.88 26.01 -24.23
N GLU A 342 10.14 26.81 -23.20
CA GLU A 342 10.15 26.30 -21.83
C GLU A 342 8.98 26.90 -21.05
N ILE A 343 8.09 26.04 -20.52
CA ILE A 343 6.85 26.45 -19.86
C ILE A 343 6.84 25.91 -18.43
N THR A 344 6.76 26.82 -17.46
CA THR A 344 6.55 26.46 -16.06
C THR A 344 5.09 26.64 -15.69
N ALA A 345 4.44 25.59 -15.25
CA ALA A 345 3.02 25.56 -14.96
C ALA A 345 2.68 24.79 -13.68
N GLU A 346 1.52 25.10 -13.14
CA GLU A 346 0.93 24.42 -11.99
C GLU A 346 0.70 22.93 -12.26
N SER A 347 0.74 22.11 -11.20
CA SER A 347 0.47 20.67 -11.27
C SER A 347 -0.90 20.39 -11.90
N GLY A 348 -0.94 19.41 -12.79
CA GLY A 348 -2.17 19.00 -13.47
C GLY A 348 -2.58 19.89 -14.64
N THR A 349 -1.71 20.81 -15.09
CA THR A 349 -1.87 21.52 -16.36
C THR A 349 -1.66 20.55 -17.54
N TYR A 350 -2.58 20.56 -18.48
CA TYR A 350 -2.50 19.80 -19.72
C TYR A 350 -1.76 20.65 -20.78
N ILE A 351 -0.47 20.37 -20.94
CA ILE A 351 0.42 21.20 -21.77
C ILE A 351 0.08 21.10 -23.26
N LYS A 352 -0.28 19.94 -23.78
CA LYS A 352 -0.69 19.78 -25.18
C LYS A 352 -1.91 20.66 -25.49
N GLU A 353 -2.87 20.66 -24.59
CA GLU A 353 -4.10 21.45 -24.69
C GLU A 353 -3.86 22.96 -24.44
N LEU A 354 -2.88 23.32 -23.60
CA LEU A 354 -2.43 24.71 -23.48
C LEU A 354 -1.91 25.24 -24.84
N ILE A 355 -1.24 24.38 -25.61
CA ILE A 355 -0.72 24.79 -26.93
C ILE A 355 -1.85 24.86 -27.97
N ASN A 356 -2.58 23.75 -28.19
CA ASN A 356 -3.53 23.63 -29.32
C ASN A 356 -4.96 24.10 -28.99
N GLY A 357 -5.29 24.40 -27.73
CA GLY A 357 -6.60 24.87 -27.31
C GLY A 357 -7.70 23.83 -27.20
N ASP A 358 -7.51 22.58 -27.66
CA ASP A 358 -8.49 21.48 -27.62
C ASP A 358 -9.90 21.91 -28.05
N MET A 359 -9.99 22.57 -29.21
CA MET A 359 -11.24 23.14 -29.78
C MET A 359 -11.97 24.11 -28.82
N GLY A 360 -11.23 24.97 -28.13
CA GLY A 360 -11.77 25.97 -27.18
C GLY A 360 -12.03 25.40 -25.79
N ARG A 361 -11.60 24.17 -25.48
CA ARG A 361 -11.71 23.59 -24.13
C ARG A 361 -10.59 24.11 -23.20
N THR A 362 -9.56 24.74 -23.74
CA THR A 362 -8.53 25.47 -23.01
C THR A 362 -8.53 26.92 -23.46
N ASP A 363 -8.78 27.85 -22.55
CA ASP A 363 -8.83 29.30 -22.83
C ASP A 363 -8.16 30.08 -21.68
N PRO A 364 -7.24 31.02 -22.02
CA PRO A 364 -6.58 31.17 -23.31
C PRO A 364 -5.58 30.03 -23.59
N SER A 365 -5.36 29.74 -24.88
CA SER A 365 -4.36 28.82 -25.38
C SER A 365 -3.29 29.51 -26.22
N MET A 366 -2.17 28.84 -26.49
CA MET A 366 -1.13 29.35 -27.37
C MET A 366 -1.70 29.64 -28.76
N SER A 367 -2.44 28.71 -29.36
CA SER A 367 -3.06 28.86 -30.68
C SER A 367 -4.03 30.04 -30.73
N SER A 368 -4.87 30.23 -29.71
CA SER A 368 -5.82 31.37 -29.69
C SER A 368 -5.13 32.72 -29.61
N VAL A 369 -4.04 32.81 -28.86
CA VAL A 369 -3.27 34.07 -28.70
C VAL A 369 -2.33 34.32 -29.87
N TYR A 370 -1.74 33.28 -30.44
CA TYR A 370 -0.87 33.36 -31.62
C TYR A 370 -1.67 33.71 -32.89
N GLY A 371 -2.95 33.34 -32.92
CA GLY A 371 -3.87 33.68 -34.02
C GLY A 371 -3.85 32.69 -35.18
N SER A 372 -3.25 31.51 -35.02
CA SER A 372 -3.32 30.36 -35.92
C SER A 372 -3.00 29.09 -35.20
N ASP A 373 -3.30 27.93 -35.82
CA ASP A 373 -3.07 26.66 -35.19
C ASP A 373 -1.58 26.39 -34.94
N VAL A 374 -1.30 26.01 -33.71
CA VAL A 374 0.02 25.57 -33.25
C VAL A 374 -0.15 24.21 -32.53
N VAL A 375 0.66 23.24 -32.91
CA VAL A 375 0.61 21.88 -32.35
C VAL A 375 1.91 21.53 -31.63
N VAL A 376 1.83 20.59 -30.70
CA VAL A 376 2.99 20.05 -30.01
C VAL A 376 3.60 18.94 -30.87
N SER A 377 4.85 19.09 -31.28
CA SER A 377 5.63 18.03 -31.94
C SER A 377 6.43 17.19 -30.95
N GLU A 378 6.99 17.82 -29.90
CA GLU A 378 7.70 17.14 -28.81
C GLU A 378 7.37 17.77 -27.47
N LEU A 379 7.34 16.94 -26.43
CA LEU A 379 7.09 17.37 -25.05
C LEU A 379 7.96 16.56 -24.09
N ASP A 380 8.66 17.28 -23.21
CA ASP A 380 9.48 16.71 -22.15
C ASP A 380 9.22 17.43 -20.83
N VAL A 381 9.19 16.71 -19.72
CA VAL A 381 9.25 17.32 -18.39
C VAL A 381 10.71 17.47 -18.04
N VAL A 382 11.18 18.70 -17.82
CA VAL A 382 12.60 18.97 -17.57
C VAL A 382 12.91 19.34 -16.13
N LYS A 383 11.89 19.72 -15.33
CA LYS A 383 12.07 20.00 -13.90
C LYS A 383 10.76 19.83 -13.13
N ILE A 384 10.83 19.23 -11.97
CA ILE A 384 9.77 19.25 -10.96
C ILE A 384 10.26 20.13 -9.79
N HIS A 385 9.52 21.20 -9.48
CA HIS A 385 9.85 22.16 -8.42
C HIS A 385 9.34 21.60 -7.08
N ARG A 386 10.17 20.86 -6.39
CA ARG A 386 9.88 20.30 -5.07
C ARG A 386 10.13 21.39 -4.02
N SER A 387 9.32 21.43 -2.97
CA SER A 387 9.67 22.18 -1.77
C SER A 387 10.93 21.54 -1.16
N GLU A 388 11.92 22.35 -0.83
CA GLU A 388 13.06 21.85 -0.05
C GLU A 388 12.51 21.31 1.28
N LYS A 389 12.90 20.08 1.60
CA LYS A 389 12.54 19.41 2.87
C LYS A 389 13.34 20.00 4.03
#